data_9836150d32c3b8821c723ff9bcee3d00
#
_entry.id   9836150d32c3b8821c723ff9bcee3d00
#
_cell.length_a   1.000
_cell.length_b   1.000
_cell.length_c   1.000
_cell.angle_alpha   90.00
_cell.angle_beta   90.00
_cell.angle_gamma   90.00
#
_symmetry.space_group_name_H-M   'P 1'
#
loop_
_entity.id
_entity.type
_entity.pdbx_description
1 polymer ?
#
loop_
_entity_poly.entity_id
_entity_poly.type
_entity_poly.pdbx_seq_one_letter_code
_entity_poly.pdbx_strand_id
1 'polypeptide(L)'
;MKLTIVGSGGAVPTPRPFCQCAICEKAREEGEPYKRNSSSLFIDEIFTLIDCPEDIGDSLNRRRVRRVDYLFLTHWHPDHTYGMRPLLEAYFNCLEGKPDKQVEVYMSKTVLDDLRQHFPSVSHFVDSLKVARINQIEHKESVQIGKVRITAIGYVGEHSRIFAYLFEEGRKRVLYAPCDTINFEQRIYDLDLLINECGVFSYDKIKSEIAFPALMKRIKLLKPKRTLLTHIEEVEINAWGWDYLDKMKNQYSEINFDFAYDGMKILV
;
A
#
# COMPACT_ATOMS: atom_id res chain seq x y z
N MET A 1 10.04 -14.91 2.99
CA MET A 1 9.20 -13.97 2.18
C MET A 1 9.97 -12.66 2.04
N LYS A 2 10.22 -12.24 0.82
CA LYS A 2 10.93 -11.00 0.53
C LYS A 2 9.95 -9.95 0.03
N LEU A 3 9.94 -8.80 0.68
CA LEU A 3 9.03 -7.71 0.43
C LEU A 3 9.81 -6.46 0.04
N THR A 4 9.26 -5.67 -0.86
CA THR A 4 9.79 -4.36 -1.24
C THR A 4 8.69 -3.32 -1.04
N ILE A 5 8.93 -2.30 -0.20
CA ILE A 5 8.07 -1.11 -0.14
C ILE A 5 8.29 -0.34 -1.45
N VAL A 6 7.28 -0.33 -2.30
CA VAL A 6 7.34 0.33 -3.62
C VAL A 6 7.08 1.83 -3.47
N GLY A 7 6.11 2.17 -2.62
CA GLY A 7 5.81 3.52 -2.19
C GLY A 7 5.40 3.53 -0.71
N SER A 8 5.71 4.59 0.01
CA SER A 8 5.49 4.73 1.47
C SER A 8 4.77 6.02 1.86
N GLY A 9 4.43 6.86 0.89
CA GLY A 9 3.69 8.10 1.08
C GLY A 9 2.19 7.88 1.24
N GLY A 10 1.49 8.92 1.64
CA GLY A 10 0.05 8.96 1.79
C GLY A 10 -0.68 9.26 0.47
N ALA A 11 -1.88 9.82 0.59
CA ALA A 11 -2.73 10.15 -0.55
C ALA A 11 -2.07 11.15 -1.51
N VAL A 12 -1.23 12.04 -0.99
CA VAL A 12 -0.42 12.95 -1.80
C VAL A 12 1.06 12.62 -1.63
N PRO A 13 1.79 12.38 -2.74
CA PRO A 13 3.20 12.02 -2.67
C PRO A 13 4.06 13.16 -2.13
N THR A 14 5.24 12.83 -1.62
CA THR A 14 6.28 13.79 -1.27
C THR A 14 7.41 13.71 -2.29
N PRO A 15 7.78 14.78 -3.02
CA PRO A 15 7.29 16.16 -2.91
C PRO A 15 5.90 16.35 -3.51
N ARG A 16 5.10 17.15 -2.83
CA ARG A 16 3.78 17.54 -3.31
C ARG A 16 3.90 18.51 -4.50
N PRO A 17 3.10 18.36 -5.55
CA PRO A 17 3.09 19.30 -6.66
C PRO A 17 2.89 20.75 -6.20
N PHE A 18 3.65 21.67 -6.81
CA PHE A 18 3.63 23.12 -6.53
C PHE A 18 4.08 23.53 -5.12
N CYS A 19 4.30 22.62 -4.19
CA CYS A 19 4.75 22.93 -2.84
C CYS A 19 6.25 23.32 -2.84
N GLN A 20 6.57 24.46 -2.21
CA GLN A 20 7.92 25.00 -2.07
C GLN A 20 8.39 24.98 -0.60
N CYS A 21 7.76 24.17 0.25
CA CYS A 21 8.22 24.02 1.63
C CYS A 21 9.56 23.27 1.69
N ALA A 22 10.30 23.45 2.79
CA ALA A 22 11.60 22.82 2.98
C ALA A 22 11.57 21.29 2.88
N ILE A 23 10.44 20.66 3.23
CA ILE A 23 10.25 19.22 3.14
C ILE A 23 10.20 18.77 1.67
N CYS A 24 9.40 19.46 0.84
CA CYS A 24 9.25 19.14 -0.57
C CYS A 24 10.52 19.49 -1.37
N GLU A 25 11.19 20.60 -1.06
CA GLU A 25 12.47 20.93 -1.69
C GLU A 25 13.55 19.89 -1.36
N LYS A 26 13.68 19.51 -0.10
CA LYS A 26 14.60 18.42 0.29
C LYS A 26 14.31 17.12 -0.46
N ALA A 27 13.04 16.75 -0.59
CA ALA A 27 12.65 15.55 -1.32
C ALA A 27 12.98 15.62 -2.82
N ARG A 28 12.92 16.83 -3.44
CA ARG A 28 13.33 17.04 -4.84
C ARG A 28 14.84 16.93 -5.02
N GLU A 29 15.60 17.50 -4.10
CA GLU A 29 17.05 17.58 -4.17
C GLU A 29 17.72 16.25 -3.82
N GLU A 30 17.31 15.62 -2.72
CA GLU A 30 17.97 14.44 -2.15
C GLU A 30 17.31 13.11 -2.58
N GLY A 31 16.05 13.15 -3.05
CA GLY A 31 15.33 11.92 -3.41
C GLY A 31 14.99 11.05 -2.20
N GLU A 32 15.16 9.74 -2.33
CA GLU A 32 14.90 8.79 -1.24
C GLU A 32 15.98 8.89 -0.12
N PRO A 33 15.59 8.78 1.14
CA PRO A 33 14.29 8.37 1.69
C PRO A 33 13.27 9.50 1.88
N TYR A 34 13.58 10.72 1.48
CA TYR A 34 12.70 11.89 1.65
C TYR A 34 11.58 11.95 0.62
N LYS A 35 11.89 11.57 -0.63
CA LYS A 35 10.86 11.35 -1.65
C LYS A 35 10.05 10.10 -1.30
N ARG A 36 8.71 10.24 -1.36
CA ARG A 36 7.75 9.17 -1.08
C ARG A 36 6.66 9.17 -2.15
N ASN A 37 6.57 8.09 -2.90
CA ASN A 37 5.45 7.81 -3.77
C ASN A 37 4.30 7.21 -2.95
N SER A 38 3.07 7.22 -3.47
CA SER A 38 1.90 6.69 -2.75
C SER A 38 2.05 5.21 -2.40
N SER A 39 1.38 4.78 -1.33
CA SER A 39 1.62 3.47 -0.70
C SER A 39 1.38 2.30 -1.63
N SER A 40 2.39 1.45 -1.77
CA SER A 40 2.31 0.18 -2.50
C SER A 40 3.38 -0.81 -1.99
N LEU A 41 3.06 -2.10 -2.05
CA LEU A 41 3.92 -3.19 -1.59
C LEU A 41 4.11 -4.22 -2.70
N PHE A 42 5.35 -4.71 -2.89
CA PHE A 42 5.65 -5.80 -3.82
C PHE A 42 6.19 -7.02 -3.07
N ILE A 43 5.67 -8.19 -3.40
CA ILE A 43 6.13 -9.49 -2.89
C ILE A 43 6.96 -10.15 -3.98
N ASP A 44 8.28 -10.17 -3.78
CA ASP A 44 9.25 -10.48 -4.84
C ASP A 44 9.10 -11.91 -5.39
N GLU A 45 8.96 -12.94 -4.54
CA GLU A 45 8.97 -14.34 -4.97
C GLU A 45 7.74 -14.76 -5.79
N ILE A 46 6.64 -14.05 -5.63
CA ILE A 46 5.38 -14.38 -6.31
C ILE A 46 4.93 -13.27 -7.27
N PHE A 47 5.79 -12.27 -7.54
CA PHE A 47 5.54 -11.17 -8.47
C PHE A 47 4.17 -10.49 -8.24
N THR A 48 3.84 -10.28 -6.97
CA THR A 48 2.55 -9.74 -6.53
C THR A 48 2.71 -8.30 -6.07
N LEU A 49 1.91 -7.42 -6.64
CA LEU A 49 1.79 -6.01 -6.26
C LEU A 49 0.51 -5.81 -5.43
N ILE A 50 0.60 -5.04 -4.35
CA ILE A 50 -0.54 -4.60 -3.57
C ILE A 50 -0.66 -3.10 -3.73
N ASP A 51 -1.79 -2.68 -4.25
CA ASP A 51 -2.13 -1.33 -4.68
C ASP A 51 -1.28 -0.80 -5.85
N CYS A 52 -1.88 0.06 -6.64
CA CYS A 52 -1.35 0.54 -7.91
C CYS A 52 -1.64 2.04 -8.06
N PRO A 53 -0.96 2.90 -7.28
CA PRO A 53 -1.12 4.36 -7.32
C PRO A 53 -0.69 4.95 -8.67
N GLU A 54 -1.07 6.20 -8.94
CA GLU A 54 -0.78 6.89 -10.22
C GLU A 54 0.71 6.99 -10.54
N ASP A 55 1.58 6.98 -9.53
CA ASP A 55 3.03 7.06 -9.68
C ASP A 55 3.73 5.69 -9.79
N ILE A 56 2.95 4.60 -9.87
CA ILE A 56 3.47 3.22 -9.85
C ILE A 56 4.49 2.94 -10.94
N GLY A 57 4.34 3.54 -12.12
CA GLY A 57 5.27 3.34 -13.25
C GLY A 57 6.70 3.79 -12.90
N ASP A 58 6.86 4.97 -12.29
CA ASP A 58 8.15 5.46 -11.78
C ASP A 58 8.68 4.54 -10.68
N SER A 59 7.82 4.18 -9.74
CA SER A 59 8.17 3.33 -8.60
C SER A 59 8.70 1.96 -9.02
N LEU A 60 8.01 1.26 -9.92
CA LEU A 60 8.43 -0.06 -10.42
C LEU A 60 9.73 0.02 -11.21
N ASN A 61 9.89 1.05 -12.06
CA ASN A 61 11.11 1.27 -12.84
C ASN A 61 12.33 1.51 -11.94
N ARG A 62 12.20 2.35 -10.91
CA ARG A 62 13.27 2.61 -9.92
C ARG A 62 13.65 1.35 -9.15
N ARG A 63 12.67 0.49 -8.83
CA ARG A 63 12.90 -0.79 -8.11
C ARG A 63 13.36 -1.91 -9.05
N ARG A 64 13.40 -1.66 -10.36
CA ARG A 64 13.74 -2.65 -11.40
C ARG A 64 12.85 -3.89 -11.32
N VAL A 65 11.58 -3.69 -10.96
CA VAL A 65 10.58 -4.76 -11.02
C VAL A 65 10.37 -5.14 -12.49
N ARG A 66 10.55 -6.41 -12.81
CA ARG A 66 10.57 -6.90 -14.20
C ARG A 66 9.19 -7.34 -14.69
N ARG A 67 8.30 -7.68 -13.78
CA ARG A 67 6.94 -8.11 -14.08
C ARG A 67 6.05 -8.03 -12.83
N VAL A 68 4.76 -7.94 -13.07
CA VAL A 68 3.70 -8.12 -12.08
C VAL A 68 2.77 -9.19 -12.63
N ASP A 69 2.56 -10.27 -11.89
CA ASP A 69 1.68 -11.37 -12.29
C ASP A 69 0.32 -11.23 -11.62
N TYR A 70 0.32 -10.69 -10.40
CA TYR A 70 -0.85 -10.54 -9.55
C TYR A 70 -0.90 -9.12 -8.99
N LEU A 71 -2.07 -8.51 -9.05
CA LEU A 71 -2.38 -7.22 -8.43
C LEU A 71 -3.51 -7.42 -7.42
N PHE A 72 -3.30 -7.00 -6.18
CA PHE A 72 -4.34 -6.95 -5.15
C PHE A 72 -4.68 -5.50 -4.86
N LEU A 73 -5.96 -5.15 -4.84
CA LEU A 73 -6.41 -3.79 -4.51
C LEU A 73 -7.06 -3.78 -3.14
N THR A 74 -6.62 -2.85 -2.30
CA THR A 74 -7.19 -2.67 -0.96
C THR A 74 -8.53 -1.96 -1.01
N HIS A 75 -8.66 -0.93 -1.81
CA HIS A 75 -9.87 -0.16 -2.06
C HIS A 75 -9.75 0.67 -3.36
N TRP A 76 -10.75 1.48 -3.69
CA TRP A 76 -10.85 2.15 -5.00
C TRP A 76 -10.14 3.51 -5.10
N HIS A 77 -9.70 4.13 -4.02
CA HIS A 77 -9.16 5.48 -4.04
C HIS A 77 -8.03 5.65 -5.07
N PRO A 78 -7.89 6.87 -5.68
CA PRO A 78 -6.92 7.12 -6.76
C PRO A 78 -5.48 6.77 -6.41
N ASP A 79 -5.05 7.13 -5.21
CA ASP A 79 -3.71 6.85 -4.66
C ASP A 79 -3.44 5.35 -4.39
N HIS A 80 -4.42 4.49 -4.69
CA HIS A 80 -4.29 3.04 -4.64
C HIS A 80 -4.60 2.35 -5.97
N THR A 81 -5.20 3.06 -6.96
CA THR A 81 -5.75 2.40 -8.17
C THR A 81 -5.44 3.07 -9.50
N TYR A 82 -5.20 4.38 -9.56
CA TYR A 82 -5.11 5.09 -10.85
C TYR A 82 -3.88 4.75 -11.68
N GLY A 83 -2.90 4.07 -11.13
CA GLY A 83 -1.77 3.50 -11.86
C GLY A 83 -2.07 2.20 -12.61
N MET A 84 -3.30 1.68 -12.55
CA MET A 84 -3.67 0.48 -13.30
C MET A 84 -3.42 0.64 -14.80
N ARG A 85 -3.65 1.85 -15.35
CA ARG A 85 -3.41 2.09 -16.77
C ARG A 85 -1.95 1.84 -17.18
N PRO A 86 -0.94 2.55 -16.68
CA PRO A 86 0.44 2.31 -17.07
C PRO A 86 0.94 0.90 -16.72
N LEU A 87 0.43 0.29 -15.64
CA LEU A 87 0.78 -1.08 -15.28
C LEU A 87 0.22 -2.10 -16.27
N LEU A 88 -1.07 -2.03 -16.58
CA LEU A 88 -1.76 -3.05 -17.38
C LEU A 88 -1.48 -2.88 -18.87
N GLU A 89 -1.50 -1.64 -19.40
CA GLU A 89 -1.18 -1.38 -20.81
C GLU A 89 0.26 -1.73 -21.17
N ALA A 90 1.18 -1.79 -20.21
CA ALA A 90 2.54 -2.28 -20.44
C ALA A 90 2.59 -3.74 -20.96
N TYR A 91 1.51 -4.49 -20.79
CA TYR A 91 1.37 -5.86 -21.30
C TYR A 91 0.59 -5.95 -22.60
N PHE A 92 0.22 -4.84 -23.23
CA PHE A 92 -0.47 -4.82 -24.51
C PHE A 92 0.51 -4.57 -25.66
N ASN A 93 0.61 -5.52 -26.58
CA ASN A 93 1.43 -5.39 -27.78
C ASN A 93 0.65 -4.64 -28.84
N CYS A 94 0.91 -3.34 -28.96
CA CYS A 94 0.23 -2.48 -29.95
C CYS A 94 0.51 -2.88 -31.42
N LEU A 95 1.64 -3.52 -31.70
CA LEU A 95 2.00 -3.94 -33.07
C LEU A 95 1.19 -5.17 -33.50
N GLU A 96 0.92 -6.07 -32.56
CA GLU A 96 0.18 -7.30 -32.82
C GLU A 96 -1.31 -7.18 -32.46
N GLY A 97 -1.73 -6.09 -31.81
CA GLY A 97 -3.11 -5.85 -31.40
C GLY A 97 -3.63 -6.84 -30.36
N LYS A 98 -2.75 -7.42 -29.52
CA LYS A 98 -3.12 -8.43 -28.52
C LYS A 98 -2.29 -8.26 -27.23
N PRO A 99 -2.76 -8.81 -26.09
CA PRO A 99 -1.97 -8.84 -24.88
C PRO A 99 -0.81 -9.83 -25.00
N ASP A 100 0.38 -9.45 -24.56
CA ASP A 100 1.50 -10.39 -24.32
C ASP A 100 1.25 -11.19 -23.06
N LYS A 101 0.49 -10.63 -22.11
CA LYS A 101 0.17 -11.23 -20.83
C LYS A 101 -1.12 -10.65 -20.25
N GLN A 102 -1.76 -11.44 -19.39
CA GLN A 102 -2.89 -11.03 -18.57
C GLN A 102 -2.48 -11.01 -17.10
N VAL A 103 -2.72 -9.87 -16.40
CA VAL A 103 -2.50 -9.74 -14.95
C VAL A 103 -3.74 -10.23 -14.22
N GLU A 104 -3.56 -11.08 -13.22
CA GLU A 104 -4.63 -11.51 -12.32
C GLU A 104 -4.89 -10.43 -11.27
N VAL A 105 -6.03 -9.77 -11.30
CA VAL A 105 -6.39 -8.68 -10.41
C VAL A 105 -7.38 -9.17 -9.37
N TYR A 106 -7.01 -9.09 -8.09
CA TYR A 106 -7.82 -9.55 -6.95
C TYR A 106 -8.37 -8.35 -6.18
N MET A 107 -9.67 -8.37 -5.94
CA MET A 107 -10.38 -7.40 -5.11
C MET A 107 -11.73 -7.96 -4.69
N SER A 108 -12.37 -7.36 -3.69
CA SER A 108 -13.73 -7.75 -3.33
C SER A 108 -14.75 -7.22 -4.35
N LYS A 109 -15.95 -7.79 -4.33
CA LYS A 109 -17.05 -7.30 -5.16
C LYS A 109 -17.34 -5.81 -4.89
N THR A 110 -17.34 -5.40 -3.64
CA THR A 110 -17.58 -3.99 -3.26
C THR A 110 -16.53 -3.07 -3.87
N VAL A 111 -15.23 -3.41 -3.73
CA VAL A 111 -14.14 -2.63 -4.33
C VAL A 111 -14.25 -2.58 -5.86
N LEU A 112 -14.66 -3.67 -6.50
CA LEU A 112 -14.88 -3.70 -7.95
C LEU A 112 -16.04 -2.80 -8.37
N ASP A 113 -17.14 -2.80 -7.63
CA ASP A 113 -18.31 -1.97 -7.92
C ASP A 113 -17.95 -0.47 -7.77
N ASP A 114 -17.26 -0.09 -6.67
CA ASP A 114 -16.77 1.26 -6.45
C ASP A 114 -15.77 1.68 -7.55
N LEU A 115 -14.83 0.79 -7.90
CA LEU A 115 -13.84 1.05 -8.94
C LEU A 115 -14.51 1.29 -10.31
N ARG A 116 -15.53 0.49 -10.67
CA ARG A 116 -16.29 0.68 -11.91
C ARG A 116 -17.07 1.99 -11.93
N GLN A 117 -17.56 2.42 -10.78
CA GLN A 117 -18.27 3.69 -10.65
C GLN A 117 -17.33 4.88 -10.80
N HIS A 118 -16.16 4.86 -10.17
CA HIS A 118 -15.24 5.99 -10.10
C HIS A 118 -14.13 5.95 -11.16
N PHE A 119 -13.81 4.75 -11.69
CA PHE A 119 -12.81 4.53 -12.72
C PHE A 119 -13.32 3.56 -13.80
N PRO A 120 -14.29 3.99 -14.63
CA PRO A 120 -14.92 3.13 -15.65
C PRO A 120 -13.94 2.48 -16.64
N SER A 121 -12.74 3.06 -16.81
CA SER A 121 -11.70 2.52 -17.69
C SER A 121 -11.24 1.11 -17.32
N VAL A 122 -11.55 0.63 -16.11
CA VAL A 122 -11.24 -0.77 -15.72
C VAL A 122 -11.84 -1.78 -16.71
N SER A 123 -13.05 -1.52 -17.23
CA SER A 123 -13.69 -2.38 -18.24
C SER A 123 -12.89 -2.43 -19.55
N HIS A 124 -12.22 -1.34 -19.92
CA HIS A 124 -11.36 -1.34 -21.11
C HIS A 124 -10.19 -2.31 -20.99
N PHE A 125 -9.55 -2.38 -19.83
CA PHE A 125 -8.43 -3.31 -19.59
C PHE A 125 -8.86 -4.76 -19.58
N VAL A 126 -10.06 -5.05 -19.08
CA VAL A 126 -10.61 -6.40 -18.97
C VAL A 126 -11.23 -6.87 -20.28
N ASP A 127 -12.14 -6.08 -20.86
CA ASP A 127 -13.01 -6.52 -21.94
C ASP A 127 -12.41 -6.24 -23.32
N SER A 128 -11.76 -5.07 -23.48
CA SER A 128 -11.20 -4.66 -24.78
C SER A 128 -9.77 -5.12 -24.96
N LEU A 129 -8.84 -4.65 -24.10
CA LEU A 129 -7.42 -4.99 -24.19
C LEU A 129 -7.09 -6.40 -23.69
N LYS A 130 -7.92 -6.95 -22.80
CA LYS A 130 -7.74 -8.27 -22.19
C LYS A 130 -6.39 -8.45 -21.49
N VAL A 131 -5.86 -7.36 -20.94
CA VAL A 131 -4.59 -7.34 -20.17
C VAL A 131 -4.79 -7.63 -18.69
N ALA A 132 -6.05 -7.68 -18.23
CA ALA A 132 -6.40 -7.97 -16.84
C ALA A 132 -7.51 -9.00 -16.76
N ARG A 133 -7.45 -9.86 -15.75
CA ARG A 133 -8.56 -10.76 -15.35
C ARG A 133 -8.92 -10.47 -13.89
N ILE A 134 -10.20 -10.15 -13.65
CA ILE A 134 -10.71 -9.86 -12.32
C ILE A 134 -11.04 -11.15 -11.58
N ASN A 135 -10.52 -11.30 -10.39
CA ASN A 135 -10.81 -12.35 -9.44
C ASN A 135 -11.39 -11.74 -8.17
N GLN A 136 -12.54 -12.19 -7.73
CA GLN A 136 -13.13 -11.71 -6.48
C GLN A 136 -12.53 -12.47 -5.30
N ILE A 137 -12.23 -11.74 -4.23
CA ILE A 137 -11.78 -12.28 -2.96
C ILE A 137 -12.45 -11.50 -1.83
N GLU A 138 -13.25 -12.18 -1.01
CA GLU A 138 -14.05 -11.56 0.03
C GLU A 138 -13.40 -11.69 1.42
N HIS A 139 -13.98 -11.02 2.40
CA HIS A 139 -13.49 -11.05 3.79
C HIS A 139 -13.32 -12.50 4.30
N LYS A 140 -12.11 -12.81 4.78
CA LYS A 140 -11.64 -14.13 5.24
C LYS A 140 -11.44 -15.18 4.15
N GLU A 141 -11.67 -14.86 2.91
CA GLU A 141 -11.25 -15.72 1.81
C GLU A 141 -9.75 -15.64 1.57
N SER A 142 -9.20 -16.70 1.03
CA SER A 142 -7.76 -16.83 0.78
C SER A 142 -7.48 -17.38 -0.60
N VAL A 143 -6.37 -16.96 -1.19
CA VAL A 143 -5.82 -17.56 -2.40
C VAL A 143 -4.38 -18.02 -2.14
N GLN A 144 -3.99 -19.13 -2.76
CA GLN A 144 -2.63 -19.64 -2.71
C GLN A 144 -1.88 -19.24 -3.97
N ILE A 145 -0.80 -18.49 -3.82
CA ILE A 145 0.10 -18.11 -4.93
C ILE A 145 1.51 -18.62 -4.60
N GLY A 146 1.96 -19.61 -5.34
CA GLY A 146 3.20 -20.29 -5.00
C GLY A 146 3.18 -20.84 -3.56
N LYS A 147 4.12 -20.39 -2.72
CA LYS A 147 4.20 -20.81 -1.30
C LYS A 147 3.47 -19.85 -0.35
N VAL A 148 2.96 -18.73 -0.85
CA VAL A 148 2.31 -17.70 -0.04
C VAL A 148 0.80 -17.84 -0.11
N ARG A 149 0.16 -17.94 1.06
CA ARG A 149 -1.28 -17.78 1.21
C ARG A 149 -1.59 -16.31 1.46
N ILE A 150 -2.52 -15.75 0.71
CA ILE A 150 -2.98 -14.37 0.84
C ILE A 150 -4.44 -14.39 1.27
N THR A 151 -4.72 -13.85 2.46
CA THR A 151 -6.07 -13.78 3.03
C THR A 151 -6.55 -12.33 3.06
N ALA A 152 -7.73 -12.07 2.53
CA ALA A 152 -8.36 -10.75 2.52
C ALA A 152 -9.07 -10.48 3.87
N ILE A 153 -8.78 -9.34 4.49
CA ILE A 153 -9.34 -8.91 5.77
C ILE A 153 -10.09 -7.60 5.57
N GLY A 154 -11.39 -7.67 5.31
CA GLY A 154 -12.21 -6.49 5.07
C GLY A 154 -12.59 -5.76 6.37
N TYR A 155 -12.59 -4.43 6.31
CA TYR A 155 -13.06 -3.51 7.35
C TYR A 155 -13.73 -2.28 6.73
N VAL A 156 -14.36 -1.45 7.55
CA VAL A 156 -15.07 -0.25 7.09
C VAL A 156 -14.15 0.96 7.23
N GLY A 157 -13.80 1.58 6.12
CA GLY A 157 -13.15 2.89 6.07
C GLY A 157 -14.16 4.03 6.18
N GLU A 158 -13.70 5.27 6.06
CA GLU A 158 -14.57 6.46 6.17
C GLU A 158 -15.61 6.50 5.03
N HIS A 159 -15.18 6.22 3.80
CA HIS A 159 -16.01 6.36 2.60
C HIS A 159 -16.20 5.08 1.80
N SER A 160 -15.53 3.99 2.16
CA SER A 160 -15.58 2.73 1.43
C SER A 160 -15.23 1.54 2.30
N ARG A 161 -15.42 0.34 1.77
CA ARG A 161 -14.89 -0.87 2.37
C ARG A 161 -13.45 -1.06 1.92
N ILE A 162 -12.57 -1.29 2.90
CA ILE A 162 -11.14 -1.45 2.69
C ILE A 162 -10.71 -2.87 3.07
N PHE A 163 -9.66 -3.35 2.42
CA PHE A 163 -9.08 -4.66 2.70
C PHE A 163 -7.61 -4.55 3.09
N ALA A 164 -7.28 -5.08 4.25
CA ALA A 164 -5.92 -5.48 4.58
C ALA A 164 -5.66 -6.89 4.02
N TYR A 165 -4.40 -7.23 3.80
CA TYR A 165 -3.99 -8.55 3.35
C TYR A 165 -3.03 -9.20 4.34
N LEU A 166 -3.37 -10.42 4.76
CA LEU A 166 -2.51 -11.27 5.56
C LEU A 166 -1.77 -12.25 4.64
N PHE A 167 -0.45 -12.18 4.64
CA PHE A 167 0.44 -13.07 3.89
C PHE A 167 1.04 -14.11 4.83
N GLU A 168 0.94 -15.39 4.45
CA GLU A 168 1.46 -16.50 5.24
C GLU A 168 2.33 -17.41 4.36
N GLU A 169 3.59 -17.64 4.79
CA GLU A 169 4.53 -18.58 4.17
C GLU A 169 5.15 -19.45 5.26
N GLY A 170 4.77 -20.72 5.31
CA GLY A 170 5.15 -21.61 6.40
C GLY A 170 4.66 -21.08 7.75
N ARG A 171 5.61 -20.70 8.64
CA ARG A 171 5.27 -20.09 9.96
C ARG A 171 5.36 -18.57 9.95
N LYS A 172 5.73 -17.96 8.81
CA LYS A 172 5.89 -16.51 8.69
C LYS A 172 4.56 -15.85 8.38
N ARG A 173 4.26 -14.76 9.07
CA ARG A 173 3.00 -14.04 8.96
C ARG A 173 3.24 -12.53 8.86
N VAL A 174 2.75 -11.93 7.80
CA VAL A 174 2.84 -10.49 7.55
C VAL A 174 1.44 -9.93 7.32
N LEU A 175 1.06 -8.89 8.05
CA LEU A 175 -0.18 -8.15 7.81
C LEU A 175 0.16 -6.81 7.15
N TYR A 176 -0.49 -6.52 6.04
CA TYR A 176 -0.44 -5.24 5.34
C TYR A 176 -1.80 -4.55 5.43
N ALA A 177 -1.86 -3.43 6.15
CA ALA A 177 -3.05 -2.61 6.37
C ALA A 177 -2.67 -1.13 6.14
N PRO A 178 -2.56 -0.69 4.86
CA PRO A 178 -1.86 0.55 4.52
C PRO A 178 -2.68 1.82 4.68
N CYS A 179 -4.00 1.76 4.84
CA CYS A 179 -4.86 2.93 4.77
C CYS A 179 -6.09 2.80 5.67
N ASP A 180 -6.52 3.91 6.27
CA ASP A 180 -7.80 4.14 6.95
C ASP A 180 -8.14 3.03 7.99
N THR A 181 -7.14 2.69 8.84
CA THR A 181 -7.27 1.60 9.80
C THR A 181 -7.99 1.99 11.09
N ILE A 182 -8.62 3.17 11.16
CA ILE A 182 -9.31 3.64 12.38
C ILE A 182 -10.31 2.60 12.91
N ASN A 183 -11.07 1.98 12.02
CA ASN A 183 -12.07 0.95 12.32
C ASN A 183 -11.54 -0.50 12.14
N PHE A 184 -10.23 -0.69 12.03
CA PHE A 184 -9.65 -2.03 11.92
C PHE A 184 -9.64 -2.71 13.29
N GLU A 185 -10.71 -3.43 13.62
CA GLU A 185 -10.90 -4.10 14.91
C GLU A 185 -10.37 -5.54 14.96
N GLN A 186 -9.87 -6.08 13.82
CA GLN A 186 -9.40 -7.45 13.74
C GLN A 186 -8.16 -7.67 14.61
N ARG A 187 -8.22 -8.64 15.50
CA ARG A 187 -7.12 -9.03 16.37
C ARG A 187 -6.35 -10.17 15.75
N ILE A 188 -5.35 -9.84 14.96
CA ILE A 188 -4.47 -10.80 14.27
C ILE A 188 -3.16 -10.83 15.04
N TYR A 189 -2.90 -11.94 15.72
CA TYR A 189 -1.72 -12.14 16.57
C TYR A 189 -0.63 -12.94 15.85
N ASP A 190 0.51 -13.11 16.49
CA ASP A 190 1.66 -13.88 16.04
C ASP A 190 2.22 -13.39 14.69
N LEU A 191 2.18 -12.07 14.48
CA LEU A 191 2.76 -11.46 13.30
C LEU A 191 4.28 -11.34 13.43
N ASP A 192 5.00 -11.81 12.41
CA ASP A 192 6.42 -11.51 12.25
C ASP A 192 6.62 -10.04 11.83
N LEU A 193 5.70 -9.51 11.02
CA LEU A 193 5.71 -8.13 10.56
C LEU A 193 4.28 -7.59 10.43
N LEU A 194 4.05 -6.40 10.97
CA LEU A 194 2.89 -5.56 10.70
C LEU A 194 3.35 -4.39 9.83
N ILE A 195 2.77 -4.20 8.66
CA ILE A 195 2.90 -2.98 7.85
C ILE A 195 1.55 -2.27 7.92
N ASN A 196 1.51 -1.11 8.60
CA ASN A 196 0.26 -0.38 8.86
C ASN A 196 0.41 1.07 8.41
N GLU A 197 -0.69 1.74 8.12
CA GLU A 197 -0.64 3.20 7.95
C GLU A 197 0.02 3.86 9.15
N CYS A 198 0.67 5.00 8.91
CA CYS A 198 1.29 5.79 9.96
C CYS A 198 0.26 6.41 10.92
N GLY A 199 -0.94 6.67 10.41
CA GLY A 199 -1.91 7.51 11.10
C GLY A 199 -1.45 8.96 11.18
N VAL A 200 -2.19 9.77 11.91
CA VAL A 200 -1.96 11.22 11.98
C VAL A 200 -1.44 11.66 13.34
N PHE A 201 -0.45 12.54 13.33
CA PHE A 201 0.05 13.22 14.53
C PHE A 201 -0.87 14.39 14.90
N SER A 202 -1.51 15.02 13.90
CA SER A 202 -2.44 16.17 14.04
C SER A 202 -3.89 15.73 14.28
N TYR A 203 -4.10 14.73 15.12
CA TYR A 203 -5.40 14.08 15.37
C TYR A 203 -6.50 15.01 15.93
N ASP A 204 -6.15 16.18 16.37
CA ASP A 204 -7.10 17.25 16.75
C ASP A 204 -7.74 17.94 15.53
N LYS A 205 -7.10 17.88 14.37
CA LYS A 205 -7.53 18.50 13.11
C LYS A 205 -8.05 17.48 12.10
N ILE A 206 -7.40 16.35 11.98
CA ILE A 206 -7.73 15.28 11.04
C ILE A 206 -8.38 14.15 11.84
N LYS A 207 -9.61 13.77 11.51
CA LYS A 207 -10.41 12.76 12.24
C LYS A 207 -10.75 11.53 11.42
N SER A 208 -10.45 11.55 10.13
CA SER A 208 -10.69 10.43 9.21
C SER A 208 -9.69 9.28 9.39
N GLU A 209 -8.49 9.58 9.89
CA GLU A 209 -7.43 8.60 10.07
C GLU A 209 -7.17 8.28 11.54
N ILE A 210 -6.51 7.16 11.79
CA ILE A 210 -6.17 6.75 13.16
C ILE A 210 -5.19 7.75 13.79
N ALA A 211 -5.51 8.22 14.98
CA ALA A 211 -4.56 9.02 15.77
C ALA A 211 -3.34 8.19 16.17
N PHE A 212 -2.13 8.71 15.99
CA PHE A 212 -0.88 8.01 16.26
C PHE A 212 -0.82 7.36 17.66
N PRO A 213 -1.24 8.02 18.76
CA PRO A 213 -1.28 7.36 20.07
C PRO A 213 -2.24 6.16 20.15
N ALA A 214 -3.35 6.18 19.40
CA ALA A 214 -4.27 5.05 19.34
C ALA A 214 -3.66 3.88 18.53
N LEU A 215 -2.95 4.17 17.44
CA LEU A 215 -2.17 3.20 16.69
C LEU A 215 -1.12 2.53 17.59
N MET A 216 -0.38 3.29 18.37
CA MET A 216 0.63 2.73 19.30
C MET A 216 0.00 1.80 20.34
N LYS A 217 -1.18 2.13 20.88
CA LYS A 217 -1.94 1.24 21.77
C LYS A 217 -2.35 -0.07 21.06
N ARG A 218 -2.78 0.01 19.80
CA ARG A 218 -3.12 -1.17 18.98
C ARG A 218 -1.89 -2.05 18.77
N ILE A 219 -0.75 -1.50 18.40
CA ILE A 219 0.49 -2.25 18.20
C ILE A 219 0.93 -2.95 19.49
N LYS A 220 0.85 -2.27 20.63
CA LYS A 220 1.11 -2.88 21.96
C LYS A 220 0.16 -4.06 22.25
N LEU A 221 -1.09 -4.01 21.81
CA LEU A 221 -2.04 -5.09 22.00
C LEU A 221 -1.74 -6.28 21.08
N LEU A 222 -1.45 -6.04 19.81
CA LEU A 222 -1.20 -7.09 18.82
C LEU A 222 0.18 -7.74 18.98
N LYS A 223 1.14 -7.03 19.54
CA LYS A 223 2.53 -7.47 19.81
C LYS A 223 3.21 -8.11 18.58
N PRO A 224 3.21 -7.49 17.41
CA PRO A 224 3.99 -8.00 16.28
C PRO A 224 5.48 -7.98 16.63
N LYS A 225 6.26 -8.90 16.04
CA LYS A 225 7.73 -8.90 16.26
C LYS A 225 8.39 -7.64 15.75
N ARG A 226 7.86 -7.08 14.63
CA ARG A 226 8.29 -5.81 14.05
C ARG A 226 7.09 -5.10 13.45
N THR A 227 7.11 -3.76 13.45
CA THR A 227 6.13 -2.92 12.75
C THR A 227 6.84 -1.98 11.78
N LEU A 228 6.26 -1.78 10.59
CA LEU A 228 6.61 -0.70 9.68
C LEU A 228 5.39 0.18 9.45
N LEU A 229 5.59 1.48 9.57
CA LEU A 229 4.55 2.48 9.33
C LEU A 229 4.72 3.06 7.93
N THR A 230 3.70 2.91 7.10
CA THR A 230 3.59 3.41 5.72
C THR A 230 2.49 4.45 5.62
N HIS A 231 2.13 4.87 4.40
CA HIS A 231 1.09 5.88 4.16
C HIS A 231 1.35 7.17 4.96
N ILE A 232 2.58 7.68 4.83
CA ILE A 232 3.03 8.85 5.59
C ILE A 232 2.64 10.10 4.81
N GLU A 233 1.75 10.91 5.39
CA GLU A 233 1.20 12.09 4.76
C GLU A 233 2.24 13.22 4.67
N GLU A 234 2.35 13.84 3.50
CA GLU A 234 3.23 15.00 3.28
C GLU A 234 2.88 16.16 4.23
N VAL A 235 1.59 16.40 4.42
CA VAL A 235 1.10 17.48 5.29
C VAL A 235 1.50 17.29 6.75
N GLU A 236 1.62 16.04 7.21
CA GLU A 236 2.09 15.72 8.56
C GLU A 236 3.59 15.97 8.69
N ILE A 237 4.40 15.54 7.72
CA ILE A 237 5.84 15.83 7.71
C ILE A 237 6.09 17.34 7.62
N ASN A 238 5.31 18.06 6.82
CA ASN A 238 5.43 19.51 6.68
C ASN A 238 5.06 20.25 7.99
N ALA A 239 4.04 19.76 8.70
CA ALA A 239 3.63 20.36 9.98
C ALA A 239 4.61 20.11 11.13
N TRP A 240 5.23 18.92 11.17
CA TRP A 240 6.03 18.45 12.31
C TRP A 240 7.54 18.37 12.03
N GLY A 241 7.96 18.32 10.77
CA GLY A 241 9.36 18.17 10.34
C GLY A 241 9.83 16.70 10.35
N TRP A 242 10.92 16.44 9.61
CA TRP A 242 11.50 15.09 9.53
C TRP A 242 11.96 14.55 10.89
N ASP A 243 12.53 15.41 11.73
CA ASP A 243 13.02 15.03 13.07
C ASP A 243 11.92 14.55 14.00
N TYR A 244 10.66 14.86 13.68
CA TYR A 244 9.53 14.40 14.47
C TYR A 244 9.33 12.88 14.40
N LEU A 245 9.68 12.26 13.29
CA LEU A 245 9.66 10.80 13.16
C LEU A 245 10.63 10.15 14.17
N ASP A 246 11.81 10.69 14.32
CA ASP A 246 12.78 10.22 15.32
C ASP A 246 12.33 10.50 16.75
N LYS A 247 11.69 11.64 17.00
CA LYS A 247 11.06 11.94 18.30
C LYS A 247 9.99 10.90 18.65
N MET A 248 9.15 10.50 17.69
CA MET A 248 8.13 9.49 17.93
C MET A 248 8.75 8.11 18.20
N LYS A 249 9.80 7.72 17.50
CA LYS A 249 10.54 6.49 17.80
C LYS A 249 11.12 6.50 19.23
N ASN A 250 11.68 7.61 19.67
CA ASN A 250 12.22 7.75 21.02
C ASN A 250 11.12 7.75 22.08
N GLN A 251 10.00 8.44 21.84
CA GLN A 251 8.87 8.50 22.76
C GLN A 251 8.20 7.13 23.00
N TYR A 252 8.19 6.27 21.99
CA TYR A 252 7.59 4.93 22.02
C TYR A 252 8.65 3.83 21.89
N SER A 253 9.83 4.04 22.47
CA SER A 253 11.00 3.16 22.34
C SER A 253 10.76 1.72 22.81
N GLU A 254 9.71 1.46 23.62
CA GLU A 254 9.28 0.15 24.05
C GLU A 254 8.52 -0.64 22.95
N ILE A 255 8.17 0.01 21.82
CA ILE A 255 7.50 -0.62 20.67
C ILE A 255 8.53 -0.76 19.54
N ASN A 256 8.68 -1.98 19.02
CA ASN A 256 9.55 -2.22 17.88
C ASN A 256 8.88 -1.80 16.57
N PHE A 257 9.05 -0.52 16.19
CA PHE A 257 8.55 0.02 14.93
C PHE A 257 9.56 0.92 14.24
N ASP A 258 9.41 1.04 12.92
CA ASP A 258 10.12 1.97 12.05
C ASP A 258 9.16 2.63 11.06
N PHE A 259 9.57 3.75 10.48
CA PHE A 259 8.89 4.36 9.34
C PHE A 259 9.42 3.77 8.03
N ALA A 260 8.51 3.33 7.16
CA ALA A 260 8.86 2.83 5.85
C ALA A 260 9.43 3.96 4.97
N TYR A 261 10.21 3.60 3.98
CA TYR A 261 10.64 4.49 2.89
C TYR A 261 10.64 3.72 1.58
N ASP A 262 10.55 4.45 0.47
CA ASP A 262 10.50 3.88 -0.86
C ASP A 262 11.76 3.07 -1.17
N GLY A 263 11.61 1.84 -1.61
CA GLY A 263 12.71 0.91 -1.91
C GLY A 263 13.21 0.11 -0.72
N MET A 264 12.65 0.27 0.47
CA MET A 264 12.99 -0.58 1.62
C MET A 264 12.73 -2.05 1.28
N LYS A 265 13.77 -2.88 1.44
CA LYS A 265 13.68 -4.34 1.27
C LYS A 265 13.62 -5.01 2.63
N ILE A 266 12.70 -5.95 2.77
CA ILE A 266 12.41 -6.63 4.02
C ILE A 266 12.45 -8.13 3.77
N LEU A 267 13.20 -8.84 4.60
CA LEU A 267 13.18 -10.30 4.65
C LEU A 267 12.47 -10.73 5.93
N VAL A 268 11.39 -11.52 5.79
CA VAL A 268 10.60 -12.06 6.90
C VAL A 268 10.84 -13.55 7.06
#